data_cafb700a79b1807cb3f2beebbd7edf0a
#
_entry.id   cafb700a79b1807cb3f2beebbd7edf0a
#
_cell.length_a   1.000
_cell.length_b   1.000
_cell.length_c   1.000
_cell.angle_alpha   90.00
_cell.angle_beta   90.00
_cell.angle_gamma   90.00
#
_symmetry.space_group_name_H-M   'P 1'
#
loop_
_entity.id
_entity.type
_entity.pdbx_description
1 polymer ?
#
loop_
_entity_poly.entity_id
_entity_poly.type
_entity_poly.pdbx_seq_one_letter_code
_entity_poly.pdbx_strand_id
1 'polypeptide(L)'
;MGGGGGMAAEDLFAQFFGGGGGPFGGMFGGGMGGGREQGPKKARTISHVHKVSLEDVYRGKVSKLALQKSVICPKCHGVGGKDGAVKKCAGCDGRGMKHMMRQMGPMIQRFQTVCPDCQGEGEIIRDKDRCKQCNGKKTIIERKVLHVHVDRGVKSGHKIEFRGEGDQLPGVEPGDVVFEIEQKPHARFQRKDDDLFYHAEIDLLTALAGGQIHIEHLDERWLTVDIIPGECISPGQVKVIRGQGMPSYRHHDFGNLYIQFDVKFPERLGNNEDGGPMSPEQIRALESVLPPRKVPDSLPPADAMTEDFTLEDVDAGGEGQRARGMGGMEDDDDDMHPGAERVQCASQ
;
A
#
# COMPACT_ATOMS: atom_id res chain seq x y z
N MET A 1 -0.68 -21.70 -52.81
CA MET A 1 -0.13 -22.89 -52.16
C MET A 1 -0.22 -22.68 -50.66
N GLY A 2 -1.20 -23.32 -50.09
CA GLY A 2 -1.49 -23.27 -48.66
C GLY A 2 -0.57 -24.19 -47.86
N GLY A 3 -0.19 -23.75 -46.69
CA GLY A 3 0.45 -24.55 -45.68
C GLY A 3 -0.27 -24.33 -44.37
N GLY A 4 -1.33 -25.14 -44.13
CA GLY A 4 -1.95 -25.25 -42.84
C GLY A 4 -1.03 -26.06 -41.91
N GLY A 5 -0.45 -25.41 -40.91
CA GLY A 5 0.23 -26.08 -39.80
C GLY A 5 -0.81 -26.65 -38.84
N GLY A 6 -1.11 -27.95 -38.97
CA GLY A 6 -1.89 -28.67 -38.00
C GLY A 6 -1.07 -28.78 -36.70
N MET A 7 -1.62 -28.30 -35.60
CA MET A 7 -1.08 -28.60 -34.26
C MET A 7 -1.17 -30.11 -34.07
N ALA A 8 -0.05 -30.72 -33.75
CA ALA A 8 0.03 -32.13 -33.47
C ALA A 8 -0.84 -32.49 -32.26
N ALA A 9 -1.56 -33.57 -32.35
CA ALA A 9 -2.45 -34.05 -31.28
C ALA A 9 -1.72 -34.24 -29.92
N GLU A 10 -0.41 -34.36 -29.95
CA GLU A 10 0.47 -34.46 -28.79
C GLU A 10 0.57 -33.16 -27.99
N ASP A 11 0.59 -32.00 -28.67
CA ASP A 11 0.63 -30.68 -27.99
C ASP A 11 -0.70 -30.36 -27.29
N LEU A 12 -1.80 -30.76 -27.88
CA LEU A 12 -3.14 -30.61 -27.27
C LEU A 12 -3.31 -31.50 -26.05
N PHE A 13 -2.73 -32.69 -26.07
CA PHE A 13 -2.77 -33.65 -24.96
C PHE A 13 -1.89 -33.15 -23.78
N ALA A 14 -0.71 -32.59 -24.06
CA ALA A 14 0.17 -32.02 -23.06
C ALA A 14 -0.44 -30.79 -22.37
N GLN A 15 -1.19 -29.95 -23.10
CA GLN A 15 -1.88 -28.78 -22.55
C GLN A 15 -3.11 -29.15 -21.71
N PHE A 16 -3.76 -30.29 -22.01
CA PHE A 16 -4.95 -30.72 -21.27
C PHE A 16 -4.62 -31.61 -20.05
N PHE A 17 -3.51 -32.36 -20.09
CA PHE A 17 -3.12 -33.27 -19.03
C PHE A 17 -1.84 -32.94 -18.28
N GLY A 18 -1.03 -31.99 -18.77
CA GLY A 18 0.28 -31.60 -18.18
C GLY A 18 0.29 -30.38 -17.26
N GLY A 19 -0.78 -29.61 -17.17
CA GLY A 19 -0.87 -28.40 -16.34
C GLY A 19 -1.76 -28.63 -15.11
N GLY A 20 -1.16 -28.85 -13.96
CA GLY A 20 -1.87 -28.98 -12.69
C GLY A 20 -2.68 -27.74 -12.34
N GLY A 21 -4.01 -27.85 -12.27
CA GLY A 21 -4.85 -26.78 -11.73
C GLY A 21 -6.24 -26.61 -12.31
N GLY A 22 -6.92 -27.68 -12.76
CA GLY A 22 -8.32 -27.60 -13.15
C GLY A 22 -9.25 -28.29 -12.12
N PRO A 23 -10.51 -27.85 -11.95
CA PRO A 23 -11.45 -28.36 -10.93
C PRO A 23 -11.93 -29.80 -11.16
N PHE A 24 -11.43 -30.51 -12.17
CA PHE A 24 -11.87 -31.90 -12.52
C PHE A 24 -10.79 -32.98 -12.28
N GLY A 25 -9.61 -32.64 -11.72
CA GLY A 25 -8.51 -33.57 -11.46
C GLY A 25 -8.63 -34.46 -10.22
N GLY A 26 -9.77 -34.51 -9.55
CA GLY A 26 -9.91 -35.14 -8.25
C GLY A 26 -10.55 -36.55 -8.20
N MET A 27 -10.89 -37.22 -9.34
CA MET A 27 -11.74 -38.41 -9.27
C MET A 27 -11.15 -39.74 -9.76
N PHE A 28 -9.92 -39.77 -10.29
CA PHE A 28 -9.28 -41.03 -10.71
C PHE A 28 -7.80 -41.06 -10.35
N GLY A 29 -7.50 -41.38 -9.10
CA GLY A 29 -6.13 -41.55 -8.63
C GLY A 29 -6.08 -42.19 -7.23
N GLY A 30 -6.73 -43.31 -7.06
CA GLY A 30 -6.52 -44.21 -5.93
C GLY A 30 -5.16 -44.90 -6.07
N GLY A 31 -4.08 -44.25 -5.65
CA GLY A 31 -2.71 -44.75 -5.62
C GLY A 31 -2.17 -44.69 -4.20
N MET A 32 -1.91 -45.87 -3.62
CA MET A 32 -1.25 -46.19 -2.37
C MET A 32 -0.34 -45.07 -1.83
N GLY A 33 -0.77 -44.48 -0.72
CA GLY A 33 -0.06 -43.40 -0.09
C GLY A 33 1.14 -43.88 0.69
N GLY A 34 2.29 -43.39 0.33
CA GLY A 34 3.34 -43.17 1.29
C GLY A 34 2.87 -42.07 2.25
N GLY A 35 2.70 -42.39 3.52
CA GLY A 35 2.46 -41.41 4.56
C GLY A 35 3.65 -40.46 4.58
N ARG A 36 3.46 -39.25 4.03
CA ARG A 36 4.34 -38.11 4.36
C ARG A 36 4.19 -37.96 5.86
N GLU A 37 5.24 -38.29 6.61
CA GLU A 37 5.37 -37.86 7.99
C GLU A 37 5.05 -36.37 8.01
N GLN A 38 3.88 -36.03 8.52
CA GLN A 38 3.56 -34.65 8.81
C GLN A 38 4.58 -34.21 9.83
N GLY A 39 5.51 -33.36 9.41
CA GLY A 39 6.48 -32.74 10.30
C GLY A 39 5.80 -32.19 11.55
N PRO A 40 6.53 -31.89 12.60
CA PRO A 40 5.98 -31.47 13.88
C PRO A 40 4.96 -30.34 13.62
N LYS A 41 3.75 -30.51 14.15
CA LYS A 41 2.69 -29.50 13.99
C LYS A 41 3.19 -28.22 14.66
N LYS A 42 3.29 -27.13 13.87
CA LYS A 42 3.70 -25.81 14.35
C LYS A 42 2.46 -24.94 14.58
N ALA A 43 2.49 -24.13 15.64
CA ALA A 43 1.43 -23.17 15.91
C ALA A 43 1.42 -22.07 14.82
N ARG A 44 0.31 -21.34 14.72
CA ARG A 44 0.12 -20.30 13.69
C ARG A 44 1.14 -19.18 13.85
N THR A 45 1.72 -18.75 12.73
CA THR A 45 2.56 -17.55 12.67
C THR A 45 1.70 -16.30 12.84
N ILE A 46 2.17 -15.37 13.68
CA ILE A 46 1.51 -14.09 13.93
C ILE A 46 2.27 -13.02 13.14
N SER A 47 1.57 -12.29 12.28
CA SER A 47 2.14 -11.18 11.52
C SER A 47 1.66 -9.84 12.09
N HIS A 48 2.58 -8.90 12.23
CA HIS A 48 2.30 -7.53 12.66
C HIS A 48 2.95 -6.55 11.69
N VAL A 49 2.21 -5.50 11.32
CA VAL A 49 2.74 -4.39 10.53
C VAL A 49 3.40 -3.39 11.46
N HIS A 50 4.70 -3.12 11.23
CA HIS A 50 5.45 -2.10 11.95
C HIS A 50 5.67 -0.87 11.08
N LYS A 51 4.97 0.22 11.40
CA LYS A 51 5.06 1.48 10.67
C LYS A 51 6.28 2.28 11.15
N VAL A 52 7.18 2.58 10.23
CA VAL A 52 8.42 3.34 10.47
C VAL A 52 8.44 4.63 9.66
N SER A 53 9.11 5.65 10.18
CA SER A 53 9.31 6.90 9.43
C SER A 53 10.47 6.76 8.43
N LEU A 54 10.58 7.70 7.49
CA LEU A 54 11.65 7.69 6.50
C LEU A 54 13.01 7.94 7.15
N GLU A 55 13.06 8.78 8.17
CA GLU A 55 14.24 9.09 8.97
C GLU A 55 14.72 7.85 9.74
N ASP A 56 13.77 7.08 10.31
CA ASP A 56 14.10 5.84 11.03
C ASP A 56 14.78 4.82 10.10
N VAL A 57 14.30 4.74 8.84
CA VAL A 57 14.90 3.85 7.82
C VAL A 57 16.23 4.41 7.30
N TYR A 58 16.38 5.73 7.26
CA TYR A 58 17.64 6.36 6.84
C TYR A 58 18.77 6.12 7.86
N ARG A 59 18.47 6.33 9.15
CA ARG A 59 19.46 6.21 10.23
C ARG A 59 19.62 4.79 10.76
N GLY A 60 18.59 3.96 10.58
CA GLY A 60 18.44 2.70 11.28
C GLY A 60 17.91 2.90 12.70
N LYS A 61 17.06 2.01 13.17
CA LYS A 61 16.41 2.12 14.48
C LYS A 61 16.15 0.78 15.11
N VAL A 62 16.28 0.72 16.43
CA VAL A 62 15.82 -0.42 17.24
C VAL A 62 14.51 -0.05 17.91
N SER A 63 13.42 -0.68 17.47
CA SER A 63 12.09 -0.48 18.02
C SER A 63 11.77 -1.54 19.07
N LYS A 64 11.28 -1.11 20.25
CA LYS A 64 10.82 -2.01 21.31
C LYS A 64 9.33 -2.21 21.17
N LEU A 65 8.92 -3.38 20.68
CA LEU A 65 7.52 -3.71 20.47
C LEU A 65 7.05 -4.74 21.50
N ALA A 66 6.01 -4.39 22.25
CA ALA A 66 5.40 -5.29 23.20
C ALA A 66 4.29 -6.09 22.53
N LEU A 67 4.38 -7.40 22.58
CA LEU A 67 3.33 -8.29 22.11
C LEU A 67 2.76 -9.11 23.27
N GLN A 68 1.52 -9.53 23.14
CA GLN A 68 0.88 -10.49 24.02
C GLN A 68 0.83 -11.81 23.31
N LYS A 69 1.34 -12.85 23.94
CA LYS A 69 1.34 -14.21 23.41
C LYS A 69 0.82 -15.21 24.43
N SER A 70 0.23 -16.27 23.95
CA SER A 70 -0.16 -17.41 24.77
C SER A 70 1.05 -18.29 25.02
N VAL A 71 1.40 -18.50 26.29
CA VAL A 71 2.47 -19.41 26.70
C VAL A 71 1.91 -20.59 27.49
N ILE A 72 2.55 -21.72 27.42
CA ILE A 72 2.17 -22.91 28.20
C ILE A 72 2.22 -22.54 29.69
N CYS A 73 1.14 -22.83 30.41
CA CYS A 73 1.05 -22.54 31.84
C CYS A 73 2.18 -23.24 32.62
N PRO A 74 3.06 -22.48 33.34
CA PRO A 74 4.19 -23.05 34.01
C PRO A 74 3.81 -23.94 35.21
N LYS A 75 2.59 -23.80 35.74
CA LYS A 75 2.10 -24.58 36.87
C LYS A 75 1.60 -25.97 36.51
N CYS A 76 0.94 -26.11 35.37
CA CYS A 76 0.38 -27.40 34.93
C CYS A 76 1.04 -27.94 33.64
N HIS A 77 2.05 -27.25 33.14
CA HIS A 77 2.81 -27.64 31.92
C HIS A 77 1.93 -28.06 30.74
N GLY A 78 0.81 -27.32 30.56
CA GLY A 78 -0.12 -27.58 29.46
C GLY A 78 -1.16 -28.67 29.73
N VAL A 79 -1.19 -29.29 30.88
CA VAL A 79 -2.16 -30.33 31.25
C VAL A 79 -3.55 -29.73 31.58
N GLY A 80 -3.59 -28.53 32.15
CA GLY A 80 -4.84 -27.82 32.50
C GLY A 80 -5.40 -28.18 33.89
N GLY A 81 -4.90 -29.24 34.53
CA GLY A 81 -5.34 -29.69 35.84
C GLY A 81 -4.19 -30.28 36.65
N LYS A 82 -4.52 -30.92 37.77
CA LYS A 82 -3.57 -31.74 38.53
C LYS A 82 -3.20 -33.00 37.74
N ASP A 83 -2.04 -33.56 38.02
CA ASP A 83 -1.60 -34.78 37.39
C ASP A 83 -2.63 -35.93 37.60
N GLY A 84 -3.01 -36.60 36.51
CA GLY A 84 -4.01 -37.66 36.53
C GLY A 84 -5.47 -37.23 36.65
N ALA A 85 -5.74 -35.90 36.80
CA ALA A 85 -7.13 -35.40 36.88
C ALA A 85 -7.81 -35.19 35.51
N VAL A 86 -7.04 -35.17 34.44
CA VAL A 86 -7.54 -35.02 33.07
C VAL A 86 -8.03 -36.37 32.56
N LYS A 87 -9.30 -36.43 32.19
CA LYS A 87 -9.92 -37.64 31.64
C LYS A 87 -10.37 -37.40 30.22
N LYS A 88 -10.22 -38.38 29.36
CA LYS A 88 -10.82 -38.33 28.03
C LYS A 88 -12.33 -38.18 28.14
N CYS A 89 -12.94 -37.35 27.33
CA CYS A 89 -14.38 -37.18 27.31
C CYS A 89 -15.04 -38.45 26.80
N ALA A 90 -15.83 -39.11 27.65
CA ALA A 90 -16.58 -40.32 27.26
C ALA A 90 -17.64 -40.04 26.18
N GLY A 91 -18.14 -38.82 26.10
CA GLY A 91 -19.18 -38.42 25.13
C GLY A 91 -18.70 -38.36 23.67
N CYS A 92 -17.37 -38.21 23.45
CA CYS A 92 -16.79 -38.10 22.11
C CYS A 92 -15.51 -38.93 21.97
N ASP A 93 -15.17 -39.76 22.94
CA ASP A 93 -13.96 -40.58 22.97
C ASP A 93 -12.66 -39.79 22.73
N GLY A 94 -12.62 -38.55 23.26
CA GLY A 94 -11.48 -37.67 23.10
C GLY A 94 -11.42 -36.90 21.76
N ARG A 95 -12.39 -37.06 20.87
CA ARG A 95 -12.37 -36.42 19.53
C ARG A 95 -12.81 -34.93 19.55
N GLY A 96 -13.45 -34.46 20.61
CA GLY A 96 -13.98 -33.12 20.70
C GLY A 96 -15.28 -32.88 19.89
N MET A 97 -15.62 -33.76 18.97
CA MET A 97 -16.79 -33.63 18.12
C MET A 97 -17.68 -34.90 18.20
N LYS A 98 -18.99 -34.70 18.08
CA LYS A 98 -19.98 -35.76 17.98
C LYS A 98 -20.63 -35.75 16.60
N HIS A 99 -20.89 -36.95 16.06
CA HIS A 99 -21.69 -37.10 14.87
C HIS A 99 -23.16 -37.16 15.30
N MET A 100 -23.94 -36.25 14.81
CA MET A 100 -25.39 -36.26 14.99
C MET A 100 -26.08 -36.58 13.68
N MET A 101 -27.17 -37.36 13.78
CA MET A 101 -28.03 -37.66 12.65
C MET A 101 -29.31 -36.87 12.82
N ARG A 102 -29.68 -36.08 11.82
CA ARG A 102 -30.99 -35.44 11.76
C ARG A 102 -31.80 -36.02 10.63
N GLN A 103 -32.98 -36.49 10.96
CA GLN A 103 -33.94 -36.98 9.96
C GLN A 103 -34.73 -35.76 9.43
N MET A 104 -34.61 -35.55 8.13
CA MET A 104 -35.41 -34.53 7.42
C MET A 104 -36.27 -35.27 6.38
N GLY A 105 -37.47 -35.64 6.78
CA GLY A 105 -38.33 -36.48 5.93
C GLY A 105 -37.72 -37.88 5.67
N PRO A 106 -37.62 -38.31 4.40
CA PRO A 106 -37.02 -39.60 4.05
C PRO A 106 -35.48 -39.60 4.05
N MET A 107 -34.84 -38.44 4.21
CA MET A 107 -33.37 -38.31 4.18
C MET A 107 -32.79 -38.20 5.60
N ILE A 108 -31.72 -38.95 5.87
CA ILE A 108 -30.93 -38.89 7.08
C ILE A 108 -29.65 -38.09 6.76
N GLN A 109 -29.54 -36.88 7.34
CA GLN A 109 -28.36 -36.04 7.22
C GLN A 109 -27.44 -36.28 8.43
N ARG A 110 -26.19 -36.63 8.17
CA ARG A 110 -25.13 -36.71 9.18
C ARG A 110 -24.37 -35.38 9.22
N PHE A 111 -24.28 -34.79 10.38
CA PHE A 111 -23.48 -33.59 10.60
C PHE A 111 -22.62 -33.75 11.85
N GLN A 112 -21.48 -33.06 11.84
CA GLN A 112 -20.58 -32.99 12.98
C GLN A 112 -20.92 -31.76 13.80
N THR A 113 -21.01 -31.94 15.12
CA THR A 113 -21.19 -30.83 16.06
C THR A 113 -20.15 -30.92 17.17
N VAL A 114 -19.82 -29.77 17.76
CA VAL A 114 -18.96 -29.74 18.93
C VAL A 114 -19.57 -30.53 20.06
N CYS A 115 -18.79 -31.39 20.71
CA CYS A 115 -19.26 -32.16 21.83
C CYS A 115 -19.68 -31.25 23.00
N PRO A 116 -20.95 -31.31 23.44
CA PRO A 116 -21.44 -30.44 24.52
C PRO A 116 -20.79 -30.73 25.87
N ASP A 117 -20.34 -31.98 26.09
CA ASP A 117 -19.76 -32.41 27.39
C ASP A 117 -18.36 -31.86 27.62
N CYS A 118 -17.55 -31.71 26.57
CA CYS A 118 -16.18 -31.17 26.63
C CYS A 118 -15.99 -29.87 25.87
N GLN A 119 -17.03 -29.33 25.24
CA GLN A 119 -16.99 -28.09 24.46
C GLN A 119 -15.89 -28.05 23.39
N GLY A 120 -15.58 -29.22 22.82
CA GLY A 120 -14.57 -29.32 21.76
C GLY A 120 -13.18 -29.73 22.24
N GLU A 121 -12.87 -29.69 23.52
CA GLU A 121 -11.53 -29.98 24.06
C GLU A 121 -11.16 -31.48 24.02
N GLY A 122 -12.14 -32.38 23.90
CA GLY A 122 -11.92 -33.83 23.94
C GLY A 122 -11.61 -34.39 25.35
N GLU A 123 -11.35 -33.52 26.32
CA GLU A 123 -10.96 -33.83 27.69
C GLU A 123 -11.90 -33.17 28.70
N ILE A 124 -12.06 -33.79 29.86
CA ILE A 124 -12.89 -33.26 30.95
C ILE A 124 -12.04 -33.20 32.21
N ILE A 125 -12.03 -32.02 32.84
CA ILE A 125 -11.37 -31.76 34.13
C ILE A 125 -12.44 -31.31 35.13
N ARG A 126 -12.50 -31.98 36.30
CA ARG A 126 -13.41 -31.52 37.36
C ARG A 126 -12.98 -30.15 37.89
N ASP A 127 -13.94 -29.28 38.21
CA ASP A 127 -13.66 -27.90 38.62
C ASP A 127 -12.67 -27.78 39.81
N LYS A 128 -12.77 -28.69 40.77
CA LYS A 128 -11.85 -28.76 41.96
C LYS A 128 -10.43 -29.16 41.60
N ASP A 129 -10.20 -29.80 40.43
CA ASP A 129 -8.92 -30.30 40.00
C ASP A 129 -8.33 -29.43 38.89
N ARG A 130 -9.02 -28.39 38.44
CA ARG A 130 -8.52 -27.42 37.46
C ARG A 130 -7.31 -26.66 38.00
N CYS A 131 -6.37 -26.38 37.16
CA CYS A 131 -5.23 -25.53 37.45
C CYS A 131 -5.70 -24.12 37.83
N LYS A 132 -5.40 -23.65 39.03
CA LYS A 132 -5.81 -22.33 39.51
C LYS A 132 -5.20 -21.15 38.75
N GLN A 133 -4.07 -21.37 38.03
CA GLN A 133 -3.38 -20.31 37.29
C GLN A 133 -3.97 -20.09 35.90
N CYS A 134 -4.26 -21.15 35.16
CA CYS A 134 -4.84 -21.08 33.82
C CYS A 134 -6.34 -21.43 33.77
N ASN A 135 -6.95 -21.77 34.90
CA ASN A 135 -8.37 -22.14 35.01
C ASN A 135 -8.79 -23.26 33.99
N GLY A 136 -7.86 -24.20 33.73
CA GLY A 136 -8.09 -25.27 32.78
C GLY A 136 -7.73 -24.96 31.33
N LYS A 137 -7.43 -23.71 30.98
CA LYS A 137 -7.10 -23.29 29.60
C LYS A 137 -5.78 -23.79 29.05
N LYS A 138 -4.94 -24.44 29.89
CA LYS A 138 -3.63 -24.98 29.53
C LYS A 138 -2.57 -23.93 29.20
N THR A 139 -2.97 -22.72 28.78
CA THR A 139 -2.10 -21.60 28.45
C THR A 139 -2.45 -20.37 29.28
N ILE A 140 -1.51 -19.46 29.40
CA ILE A 140 -1.68 -18.13 30.01
C ILE A 140 -1.18 -17.06 29.02
N ILE A 141 -1.68 -15.84 29.17
CA ILE A 141 -1.23 -14.72 28.34
C ILE A 141 -0.01 -14.08 29.02
N GLU A 142 1.07 -13.96 28.28
CA GLU A 142 2.29 -13.28 28.69
C GLU A 142 2.56 -12.06 27.78
N ARG A 143 3.03 -10.98 28.37
CA ARG A 143 3.49 -9.80 27.64
C ARG A 143 5.00 -9.86 27.49
N LYS A 144 5.50 -9.96 26.25
CA LYS A 144 6.93 -9.96 25.93
C LYS A 144 7.28 -8.74 25.08
N VAL A 145 8.43 -8.13 25.36
CA VAL A 145 8.98 -7.04 24.55
C VAL A 145 10.01 -7.63 23.60
N LEU A 146 9.81 -7.43 22.29
CA LEU A 146 10.76 -7.80 21.27
C LEU A 146 11.49 -6.55 20.76
N HIS A 147 12.79 -6.69 20.52
CA HIS A 147 13.63 -5.65 19.95
C HIS A 147 13.71 -5.88 18.44
N VAL A 148 12.98 -5.05 17.68
CA VAL A 148 12.94 -5.13 16.23
C VAL A 148 13.98 -4.17 15.68
N HIS A 149 15.01 -4.72 15.05
CA HIS A 149 16.08 -3.97 14.41
C HIS A 149 15.62 -3.60 12.99
N VAL A 150 15.44 -2.32 12.75
CA VAL A 150 15.16 -1.76 11.44
C VAL A 150 16.49 -1.28 10.86
N ASP A 151 17.02 -2.02 9.91
CA ASP A 151 18.30 -1.70 9.28
C ASP A 151 18.16 -0.51 8.32
N ARG A 152 19.29 0.15 8.03
CA ARG A 152 19.33 1.26 7.08
C ARG A 152 18.93 0.80 5.69
N GLY A 153 18.13 1.61 5.02
CA GLY A 153 17.73 1.35 3.63
C GLY A 153 16.67 0.27 3.44
N VAL A 154 16.16 -0.36 4.50
CA VAL A 154 15.10 -1.37 4.41
C VAL A 154 13.92 -0.84 3.60
N LYS A 155 13.40 -1.69 2.69
CA LYS A 155 12.22 -1.37 1.85
C LYS A 155 10.92 -1.76 2.56
N SER A 156 9.83 -1.09 2.20
CA SER A 156 8.48 -1.52 2.61
C SER A 156 8.23 -2.97 2.18
N GLY A 157 7.54 -3.74 3.04
CA GLY A 157 7.30 -5.17 2.82
C GLY A 157 8.43 -6.08 3.31
N HIS A 158 9.53 -5.54 3.85
CA HIS A 158 10.58 -6.36 4.45
C HIS A 158 10.07 -7.03 5.72
N LYS A 159 10.38 -8.33 5.86
CA LYS A 159 9.89 -9.16 6.95
C LYS A 159 11.02 -9.51 7.90
N ILE A 160 10.81 -9.22 9.18
CA ILE A 160 11.72 -9.56 10.25
C ILE A 160 11.08 -10.68 11.08
N GLU A 161 11.69 -11.86 11.06
CA GLU A 161 11.15 -13.07 11.67
C GLU A 161 11.76 -13.32 13.04
N PHE A 162 10.91 -13.55 14.04
CA PHE A 162 11.27 -14.02 15.35
C PHE A 162 10.75 -15.46 15.52
N ARG A 163 11.62 -16.42 15.30
CA ARG A 163 11.27 -17.84 15.34
C ARG A 163 10.98 -18.30 16.77
N GLY A 164 9.87 -19.05 16.91
CA GLY A 164 9.44 -19.61 18.19
C GLY A 164 8.94 -18.59 19.22
N GLU A 165 8.76 -17.32 18.82
CA GLU A 165 8.28 -16.25 19.70
C GLU A 165 6.76 -16.05 19.63
N GLY A 166 6.06 -16.84 18.84
CA GLY A 166 4.60 -16.81 18.75
C GLY A 166 3.90 -17.59 19.85
N ASP A 167 2.63 -17.89 19.62
CA ASP A 167 1.80 -18.63 20.55
C ASP A 167 2.30 -20.04 20.77
N GLN A 168 2.23 -20.50 22.01
CA GLN A 168 2.54 -21.86 22.44
C GLN A 168 1.25 -22.63 22.70
N LEU A 169 1.14 -23.81 22.14
CA LEU A 169 0.06 -24.75 22.38
C LEU A 169 0.63 -26.10 22.86
N PRO A 170 -0.06 -26.81 23.77
CA PRO A 170 0.40 -28.10 24.24
C PRO A 170 0.55 -29.11 23.08
N GLY A 171 1.71 -29.77 22.99
CA GLY A 171 1.99 -30.77 21.95
C GLY A 171 2.24 -30.23 20.54
N VAL A 172 2.47 -28.94 20.41
CA VAL A 172 2.71 -28.26 19.13
C VAL A 172 3.93 -27.35 19.29
N GLU A 173 4.79 -27.24 18.27
CA GLU A 173 5.88 -26.30 18.29
C GLU A 173 5.38 -24.86 18.34
N PRO A 174 6.09 -23.97 19.04
CA PRO A 174 5.73 -22.54 19.07
C PRO A 174 5.65 -21.95 17.68
N GLY A 175 4.68 -21.07 17.46
CA GLY A 175 4.59 -20.28 16.24
C GLY A 175 5.72 -19.23 16.13
N ASP A 176 5.80 -18.57 14.99
CA ASP A 176 6.72 -17.45 14.75
C ASP A 176 5.98 -16.12 14.86
N VAL A 177 6.73 -15.06 15.12
CA VAL A 177 6.24 -13.69 14.97
C VAL A 177 6.99 -13.04 13.82
N VAL A 178 6.25 -12.46 12.89
CA VAL A 178 6.79 -11.74 11.73
C VAL A 178 6.37 -10.29 11.80
N PHE A 179 7.35 -9.39 11.80
CA PHE A 179 7.09 -7.96 11.65
C PHE A 179 7.34 -7.58 10.19
N GLU A 180 6.29 -7.07 9.54
CA GLU A 180 6.39 -6.51 8.20
C GLU A 180 6.58 -5.00 8.32
N ILE A 181 7.68 -4.50 7.77
CA ILE A 181 8.02 -3.08 7.80
C ILE A 181 7.17 -2.34 6.77
N GLU A 182 6.46 -1.31 7.21
CA GLU A 182 5.71 -0.38 6.36
C GLU A 182 6.25 1.03 6.56
N GLN A 183 6.75 1.65 5.49
CA GLN A 183 7.22 3.03 5.53
C GLN A 183 6.02 3.98 5.52
N LYS A 184 6.00 4.95 6.46
CA LYS A 184 5.01 6.02 6.46
C LYS A 184 5.28 7.01 5.33
N PRO A 185 4.24 7.64 4.74
CA PRO A 185 4.42 8.79 3.87
C PRO A 185 5.20 9.89 4.59
N HIS A 186 6.10 10.57 3.87
CA HIS A 186 6.85 11.70 4.40
C HIS A 186 6.37 13.00 3.77
N ALA A 187 6.37 14.10 4.54
CA ALA A 187 5.79 15.37 4.10
C ALA A 187 6.57 16.05 2.95
N ARG A 188 7.89 15.87 2.91
CA ARG A 188 8.78 16.56 1.97
C ARG A 188 9.39 15.65 0.91
N PHE A 189 9.68 14.41 1.26
CA PHE A 189 10.38 13.47 0.39
C PHE A 189 9.48 12.33 -0.04
N GLN A 190 9.59 11.93 -1.29
CA GLN A 190 9.04 10.69 -1.81
C GLN A 190 10.20 9.73 -2.09
N ARG A 191 10.13 8.53 -1.54
CA ARG A 191 11.13 7.50 -1.77
C ARG A 191 10.71 6.60 -2.92
N LYS A 192 11.63 6.35 -3.84
CA LYS A 192 11.49 5.32 -4.86
C LYS A 192 12.77 4.48 -4.86
N ASP A 193 12.67 3.27 -4.36
CA ASP A 193 13.82 2.40 -4.10
C ASP A 193 14.87 3.04 -3.17
N ASP A 194 16.06 3.34 -3.69
CA ASP A 194 17.14 3.98 -2.95
C ASP A 194 17.26 5.48 -3.27
N ASP A 195 16.40 5.99 -4.17
CA ASP A 195 16.38 7.38 -4.54
C ASP A 195 15.31 8.17 -3.76
N LEU A 196 15.58 9.47 -3.58
CA LEU A 196 14.68 10.42 -2.97
C LEU A 196 14.23 11.47 -4.00
N PHE A 197 12.97 11.86 -3.94
CA PHE A 197 12.37 12.92 -4.74
C PHE A 197 11.91 14.04 -3.82
N TYR A 198 12.28 15.26 -4.16
CA TYR A 198 11.92 16.47 -3.44
C TYR A 198 11.32 17.48 -4.42
N HIS A 199 10.22 18.13 -4.03
CA HIS A 199 9.64 19.22 -4.79
C HIS A 199 10.09 20.55 -4.19
N ALA A 200 10.82 21.33 -4.97
CA ALA A 200 11.32 22.65 -4.59
C ALA A 200 10.51 23.73 -5.29
N GLU A 201 9.87 24.59 -4.52
CA GLU A 201 9.27 25.81 -5.05
C GLU A 201 10.33 26.91 -5.07
N ILE A 202 10.54 27.53 -6.21
CA ILE A 202 11.45 28.67 -6.38
C ILE A 202 10.74 29.83 -7.07
N ASP A 203 11.19 31.04 -6.80
CA ASP A 203 10.72 32.25 -7.48
C ASP A 203 11.34 32.36 -8.87
N LEU A 204 10.70 33.12 -9.73
CA LEU A 204 11.14 33.36 -11.10
C LEU A 204 12.56 33.97 -11.19
N LEU A 205 12.92 34.89 -10.25
CA LEU A 205 14.23 35.48 -10.23
C LEU A 205 15.33 34.46 -9.97
N THR A 206 15.12 33.57 -8.98
CA THR A 206 16.05 32.50 -8.66
C THR A 206 16.16 31.52 -9.84
N ALA A 207 15.04 31.23 -10.53
CA ALA A 207 15.04 30.35 -11.69
C ALA A 207 15.83 30.90 -12.89
N LEU A 208 15.87 32.22 -13.08
CA LEU A 208 16.55 32.87 -14.22
C LEU A 208 17.97 33.35 -13.89
N ALA A 209 18.15 33.97 -12.73
CA ALA A 209 19.41 34.59 -12.34
C ALA A 209 20.33 33.72 -11.48
N GLY A 210 19.81 32.57 -11.03
CA GLY A 210 20.49 31.73 -10.07
C GLY A 210 20.23 32.14 -8.63
N GLY A 211 20.73 31.36 -7.69
CA GLY A 211 20.55 31.58 -6.26
C GLY A 211 20.85 30.32 -5.47
N GLN A 212 20.37 30.25 -4.25
CA GLN A 212 20.56 29.12 -3.36
C GLN A 212 19.23 28.65 -2.82
N ILE A 213 19.10 27.33 -2.74
CA ILE A 213 18.00 26.69 -2.00
C ILE A 213 18.57 25.86 -0.87
N HIS A 214 17.84 25.78 0.23
CA HIS A 214 18.22 25.03 1.41
C HIS A 214 17.22 23.90 1.65
N ILE A 215 17.72 22.66 1.72
CA ILE A 215 16.91 21.48 1.91
C ILE A 215 17.34 20.81 3.20
N GLU A 216 16.44 20.71 4.17
CA GLU A 216 16.68 19.91 5.37
C GLU A 216 16.56 18.43 5.04
N HIS A 217 17.65 17.69 5.18
CA HIS A 217 17.74 16.27 4.88
C HIS A 217 17.20 15.40 6.03
N LEU A 218 17.08 14.07 5.80
CA LEU A 218 16.54 13.09 6.76
C LEU A 218 17.41 12.89 8.02
N ASP A 219 18.66 13.34 7.98
CA ASP A 219 19.62 13.26 9.09
C ASP A 219 19.83 14.61 9.80
N GLU A 220 18.92 15.56 9.59
CA GLU A 220 18.96 16.91 10.17
C GLU A 220 20.08 17.81 9.60
N ARG A 221 20.82 17.35 8.57
CA ARG A 221 21.73 18.20 7.81
C ARG A 221 20.95 19.11 6.88
N TRP A 222 21.48 20.30 6.67
CA TRP A 222 21.01 21.19 5.63
C TRP A 222 21.88 21.06 4.38
N LEU A 223 21.24 20.75 3.26
CA LEU A 223 21.88 20.78 1.95
C LEU A 223 21.67 22.15 1.34
N THR A 224 22.77 22.87 1.10
CA THR A 224 22.75 24.12 0.33
C THR A 224 23.00 23.75 -1.12
N VAL A 225 22.04 24.06 -1.98
CA VAL A 225 22.11 23.75 -3.42
C VAL A 225 22.21 25.06 -4.17
N ASP A 226 23.34 25.25 -4.84
CA ASP A 226 23.60 26.43 -5.64
C ASP A 226 23.02 26.25 -7.05
N ILE A 227 22.22 27.22 -7.48
CA ILE A 227 21.74 27.35 -8.84
C ILE A 227 22.69 28.36 -9.54
N ILE A 228 23.42 27.83 -10.53
CA ILE A 228 24.49 28.62 -11.19
C ILE A 228 23.87 29.76 -12.01
N PRO A 229 24.32 30.98 -11.84
CA PRO A 229 23.89 32.13 -12.68
C PRO A 229 24.09 31.83 -14.18
N GLY A 230 23.04 32.06 -14.96
CA GLY A 230 23.02 31.76 -16.39
C GLY A 230 22.48 30.35 -16.76
N GLU A 231 22.29 29.47 -15.79
CA GLU A 231 21.52 28.26 -15.94
C GLU A 231 20.02 28.55 -15.61
N CYS A 232 19.19 28.62 -16.63
CA CYS A 232 17.77 28.82 -16.40
C CYS A 232 17.10 27.49 -15.99
N ILE A 233 16.30 27.54 -14.93
CA ILE A 233 15.49 26.41 -14.52
C ILE A 233 14.08 26.57 -15.08
N SER A 234 13.64 25.57 -15.85
CA SER A 234 12.27 25.52 -16.39
C SER A 234 11.30 24.92 -15.38
N PRO A 235 10.02 25.33 -15.38
CA PRO A 235 8.99 24.70 -14.56
C PRO A 235 8.90 23.19 -14.83
N GLY A 236 8.86 22.40 -13.76
CA GLY A 236 8.85 20.94 -13.85
C GLY A 236 10.20 20.30 -14.12
N GLN A 237 11.26 21.06 -14.33
CA GLN A 237 12.62 20.52 -14.56
C GLN A 237 13.10 19.73 -13.34
N VAL A 238 13.76 18.60 -13.60
CA VAL A 238 14.33 17.76 -12.55
C VAL A 238 15.86 17.81 -12.63
N LYS A 239 16.48 18.09 -11.49
CA LYS A 239 17.95 18.01 -11.33
C LYS A 239 18.31 16.97 -10.27
N VAL A 240 19.53 16.45 -10.30
CA VAL A 240 19.99 15.38 -9.44
C VAL A 240 21.18 15.79 -8.60
N ILE A 241 21.16 15.44 -7.32
CA ILE A 241 22.31 15.48 -6.43
C ILE A 241 22.69 14.03 -6.13
N ARG A 242 23.86 13.63 -6.59
CA ARG A 242 24.34 12.26 -6.46
C ARG A 242 24.73 11.95 -5.01
N GLY A 243 24.42 10.73 -4.55
CA GLY A 243 24.82 10.25 -3.25
C GLY A 243 24.06 10.89 -2.06
N GLN A 244 22.96 11.61 -2.32
CA GLN A 244 22.11 12.22 -1.28
C GLN A 244 20.71 11.58 -1.23
N GLY A 245 20.59 10.33 -1.72
CA GLY A 245 19.38 9.51 -1.59
C GLY A 245 19.38 8.67 -0.33
N MET A 246 18.59 7.61 -0.32
CA MET A 246 18.54 6.62 0.76
C MET A 246 19.78 5.73 0.75
N PRO A 247 20.23 5.25 1.91
CA PRO A 247 21.25 4.20 1.96
C PRO A 247 20.69 2.91 1.34
N SER A 248 21.50 2.22 0.56
CA SER A 248 21.16 0.90 0.03
C SER A 248 21.30 -0.16 1.11
N TYR A 249 20.29 -1.01 1.27
CA TYR A 249 20.28 -2.08 2.28
C TYR A 249 21.41 -3.10 2.07
N ARG A 250 21.84 -3.34 0.81
CA ARG A 250 22.79 -4.40 0.48
C ARG A 250 24.23 -3.92 0.25
N HIS A 251 24.38 -2.72 -0.30
CA HIS A 251 25.66 -2.26 -0.83
C HIS A 251 26.30 -1.13 -0.03
N HIS A 252 25.58 -0.58 0.96
CA HIS A 252 26.00 0.57 1.79
C HIS A 252 26.26 1.86 0.99
N ASP A 253 25.96 1.86 -0.30
CA ASP A 253 25.98 3.04 -1.15
C ASP A 253 24.74 3.88 -0.91
N PHE A 254 24.77 5.14 -1.31
CA PHE A 254 23.62 6.03 -1.26
C PHE A 254 23.04 6.20 -2.66
N GLY A 255 21.73 6.21 -2.76
CA GLY A 255 21.01 6.61 -3.95
C GLY A 255 21.15 8.10 -4.22
N ASN A 256 20.35 8.64 -5.12
CA ASN A 256 20.38 10.01 -5.54
C ASN A 256 19.18 10.79 -4.98
N LEU A 257 19.37 12.11 -4.82
CA LEU A 257 18.28 13.03 -4.54
C LEU A 257 17.90 13.75 -5.85
N TYR A 258 16.67 13.54 -6.30
CA TYR A 258 16.08 14.24 -7.44
C TYR A 258 15.26 15.40 -6.93
N ILE A 259 15.54 16.58 -7.45
CA ILE A 259 14.82 17.81 -7.11
C ILE A 259 14.02 18.21 -8.33
N GLN A 260 12.70 18.20 -8.18
CA GLN A 260 11.78 18.72 -9.18
C GLN A 260 11.46 20.18 -8.80
N PHE A 261 11.72 21.07 -9.72
CA PHE A 261 11.51 22.49 -9.51
C PHE A 261 10.13 22.94 -9.98
N ASP A 262 9.44 23.64 -9.13
CA ASP A 262 8.22 24.36 -9.47
C ASP A 262 8.52 25.86 -9.39
N VAL A 263 8.40 26.54 -10.54
CA VAL A 263 8.73 27.98 -10.63
C VAL A 263 7.46 28.78 -10.45
N LYS A 264 7.42 29.54 -9.36
CA LYS A 264 6.32 30.45 -9.09
C LYS A 264 6.51 31.75 -9.84
N PHE A 265 5.60 32.03 -10.74
CA PHE A 265 5.53 33.34 -11.42
C PHE A 265 4.82 34.33 -10.50
N PRO A 266 5.34 35.57 -10.38
CA PRO A 266 4.62 36.61 -9.69
C PRO A 266 3.35 36.97 -10.48
N GLU A 267 2.30 37.32 -9.78
CA GLU A 267 1.04 37.73 -10.41
C GLU A 267 1.24 38.98 -11.30
N ARG A 268 2.12 39.85 -10.90
CA ARG A 268 2.46 41.07 -11.65
C ARG A 268 3.96 41.35 -11.56
N LEU A 269 4.52 41.89 -12.62
CA LEU A 269 5.90 42.38 -12.66
C LEU A 269 5.91 43.91 -12.49
N GLY A 270 6.82 44.42 -11.69
CA GLY A 270 7.02 45.85 -11.42
C GLY A 270 7.01 46.14 -9.93
N ASN A 271 7.80 47.15 -9.53
CA ASN A 271 7.92 47.58 -8.12
C ASN A 271 6.89 48.67 -7.77
N ASN A 272 5.84 48.86 -8.55
CA ASN A 272 4.84 49.88 -8.29
C ASN A 272 3.88 49.39 -7.21
N GLU A 273 3.93 49.96 -6.04
CA GLU A 273 2.99 49.73 -4.93
C GLU A 273 1.52 49.87 -5.35
N ASP A 274 1.27 50.64 -6.42
CA ASP A 274 -0.05 50.91 -6.98
C ASP A 274 -0.51 49.87 -8.03
N GLY A 275 0.27 48.82 -8.31
CA GLY A 275 -0.11 47.78 -9.26
C GLY A 275 -0.23 48.25 -10.72
N GLY A 276 0.40 49.32 -11.08
CA GLY A 276 0.40 49.88 -12.44
C GLY A 276 1.22 49.05 -13.44
N PRO A 277 1.08 49.29 -14.73
CA PRO A 277 1.83 48.62 -15.78
C PRO A 277 3.34 48.92 -15.63
N MET A 278 4.19 47.99 -16.10
CA MET A 278 5.63 48.16 -16.11
C MET A 278 6.05 49.42 -16.88
N SER A 279 7.04 50.12 -16.36
CA SER A 279 7.60 51.27 -17.06
C SER A 279 8.34 50.82 -18.34
N PRO A 280 8.43 51.72 -19.37
CA PRO A 280 9.18 51.42 -20.59
C PRO A 280 10.66 51.07 -20.34
N GLU A 281 11.25 51.60 -19.26
CA GLU A 281 12.62 51.29 -18.86
C GLU A 281 12.77 49.86 -18.32
N GLN A 282 11.80 49.43 -17.50
CA GLN A 282 11.75 48.06 -16.97
C GLN A 282 11.57 47.05 -18.10
N ILE A 283 10.72 47.35 -19.07
CA ILE A 283 10.50 46.48 -20.24
C ILE A 283 11.80 46.35 -21.05
N ARG A 284 12.49 47.46 -21.34
CA ARG A 284 13.79 47.45 -22.04
C ARG A 284 14.86 46.67 -21.28
N ALA A 285 14.88 46.77 -19.95
CA ALA A 285 15.80 45.99 -19.12
C ALA A 285 15.58 44.50 -19.26
N LEU A 286 14.31 44.04 -19.23
CA LEU A 286 13.98 42.65 -19.47
C LEU A 286 14.35 42.20 -20.88
N GLU A 287 14.04 43.00 -21.90
CA GLU A 287 14.38 42.69 -23.30
C GLU A 287 15.89 42.61 -23.56
N SER A 288 16.70 43.32 -22.76
CA SER A 288 18.17 43.25 -22.86
C SER A 288 18.77 41.97 -22.32
N VAL A 289 18.10 41.34 -21.37
CA VAL A 289 18.57 40.12 -20.68
C VAL A 289 17.97 38.84 -21.28
N LEU A 290 16.72 38.90 -21.68
CA LEU A 290 16.02 37.75 -22.25
C LEU A 290 16.28 37.60 -23.78
N PRO A 291 16.21 36.38 -24.29
CA PRO A 291 16.27 36.16 -25.74
C PRO A 291 15.17 36.93 -26.47
N PRO A 292 15.43 37.36 -27.72
CA PRO A 292 14.45 38.11 -28.48
C PRO A 292 13.16 37.28 -28.68
N ARG A 293 12.04 38.01 -28.74
CA ARG A 293 10.72 37.40 -28.97
C ARG A 293 10.73 36.62 -30.28
N LYS A 294 10.16 35.42 -30.27
CA LYS A 294 9.97 34.65 -31.50
C LYS A 294 9.04 35.40 -32.44
N VAL A 295 9.47 35.58 -33.69
CA VAL A 295 8.59 36.09 -34.72
C VAL A 295 7.56 34.99 -35.03
N PRO A 296 6.24 35.32 -35.09
CA PRO A 296 5.23 34.34 -35.45
C PRO A 296 5.49 33.76 -36.86
N ASP A 297 5.27 32.46 -37.04
CA ASP A 297 5.48 31.79 -38.32
C ASP A 297 4.56 32.29 -39.42
N SER A 298 3.45 32.92 -39.05
CA SER A 298 2.49 33.55 -39.97
C SER A 298 2.11 34.93 -39.46
N LEU A 299 2.39 35.94 -40.24
CA LEU A 299 1.87 37.28 -40.04
C LEU A 299 0.60 37.48 -40.88
N PRO A 300 -0.40 38.22 -40.40
CA PRO A 300 -1.57 38.52 -41.20
C PRO A 300 -1.16 39.24 -42.50
N PRO A 301 -1.78 38.88 -43.65
CA PRO A 301 -1.53 39.61 -44.87
C PRO A 301 -1.81 41.14 -44.70
N ALA A 302 -1.14 41.95 -45.48
CA ALA A 302 -1.22 43.42 -45.32
C ALA A 302 -2.65 43.99 -45.58
N ASP A 303 -3.50 43.22 -46.23
CA ASP A 303 -4.90 43.53 -46.57
C ASP A 303 -5.93 42.81 -45.68
N ALA A 304 -5.45 42.04 -44.67
CA ALA A 304 -6.35 41.36 -43.74
C ALA A 304 -6.94 42.38 -42.72
N MET A 305 -8.24 42.22 -42.46
CA MET A 305 -8.88 42.91 -41.35
C MET A 305 -8.37 42.32 -40.04
N THR A 306 -7.79 43.20 -39.18
CA THR A 306 -7.32 42.83 -37.83
C THR A 306 -8.14 43.58 -36.79
N GLU A 307 -8.52 42.87 -35.74
CA GLU A 307 -9.18 43.47 -34.56
C GLU A 307 -8.28 43.26 -33.33
N ASP A 308 -8.22 44.31 -32.51
CA ASP A 308 -7.39 44.36 -31.32
C ASP A 308 -8.23 43.95 -30.08
N PHE A 309 -7.81 42.91 -29.37
CA PHE A 309 -8.44 42.47 -28.13
C PHE A 309 -7.42 42.43 -26.97
N THR A 310 -7.90 42.77 -25.79
CA THR A 310 -7.13 42.63 -24.53
C THR A 310 -7.56 41.38 -23.83
N LEU A 311 -6.60 40.61 -23.29
CA LEU A 311 -6.89 39.43 -22.49
C LEU A 311 -7.40 39.83 -21.10
N GLU A 312 -8.48 39.16 -20.68
CA GLU A 312 -9.05 39.28 -19.33
C GLU A 312 -8.93 37.94 -18.62
N ASP A 313 -8.78 38.00 -17.29
CA ASP A 313 -8.77 36.78 -16.48
C ASP A 313 -10.15 36.13 -16.47
N VAL A 314 -10.21 34.82 -16.67
CA VAL A 314 -11.44 34.06 -16.54
C VAL A 314 -11.71 33.80 -15.08
N ASP A 315 -12.73 34.43 -14.52
CA ASP A 315 -13.21 34.14 -13.18
C ASP A 315 -13.59 32.65 -13.08
N ALA A 316 -12.84 31.90 -12.29
CA ALA A 316 -12.99 30.44 -12.11
C ALA A 316 -14.37 30.01 -11.55
N GLY A 317 -15.28 30.96 -11.32
CA GLY A 317 -16.58 30.72 -10.68
C GLY A 317 -17.84 30.93 -11.52
N GLY A 318 -17.77 31.51 -12.72
CA GLY A 318 -19.02 31.99 -13.35
C GLY A 318 -19.35 31.59 -14.79
N GLU A 319 -18.41 31.39 -15.69
CA GLU A 319 -18.72 31.35 -17.13
C GLU A 319 -18.35 30.06 -17.88
N GLY A 320 -17.71 29.09 -17.23
CA GLY A 320 -17.40 27.80 -17.88
C GLY A 320 -18.62 26.93 -18.28
N GLN A 321 -19.82 27.34 -17.93
CA GLN A 321 -21.05 26.62 -18.28
C GLN A 321 -21.76 27.13 -19.56
N ARG A 322 -21.40 28.33 -20.04
CA ARG A 322 -22.06 28.87 -21.26
C ARG A 322 -21.39 28.48 -22.57
N ALA A 323 -20.16 28.05 -22.58
CA ALA A 323 -19.44 27.65 -23.81
C ALA A 323 -19.75 26.20 -24.31
N ARG A 324 -20.57 25.43 -23.60
CA ARG A 324 -21.01 24.07 -24.04
C ARG A 324 -22.39 23.99 -24.64
N GLY A 325 -23.03 25.13 -24.88
CA GLY A 325 -24.43 25.19 -25.28
C GLY A 325 -24.71 25.77 -26.67
N MET A 326 -23.72 25.83 -27.56
CA MET A 326 -24.01 26.32 -28.92
C MET A 326 -23.53 25.34 -29.98
N GLY A 327 -24.36 24.37 -30.26
CA GLY A 327 -24.11 23.35 -31.28
C GLY A 327 -25.13 22.22 -31.23
N GLY A 328 -26.42 22.58 -31.37
CA GLY A 328 -27.49 21.59 -31.52
C GLY A 328 -28.63 22.28 -32.27
N MET A 329 -28.68 22.05 -33.56
CA MET A 329 -29.82 22.39 -34.45
C MET A 329 -31.10 21.82 -33.88
N GLU A 330 -32.11 22.67 -33.94
CA GLU A 330 -33.53 22.35 -33.81
C GLU A 330 -33.90 21.33 -34.87
N ASP A 331 -34.47 20.22 -34.46
CA ASP A 331 -35.44 19.47 -35.26
C ASP A 331 -36.62 19.20 -34.33
N ASP A 332 -37.72 19.91 -34.65
CA ASP A 332 -39.07 19.64 -34.18
C ASP A 332 -39.51 18.25 -34.66
N ASP A 333 -39.98 17.41 -33.75
CA ASP A 333 -41.09 16.50 -34.04
C ASP A 333 -41.82 16.14 -32.74
N ASP A 334 -43.09 16.57 -32.75
CA ASP A 334 -44.17 16.16 -31.85
C ASP A 334 -44.31 14.63 -31.79
N ASP A 335 -44.37 14.07 -30.58
CA ASP A 335 -45.43 13.08 -30.31
C ASP A 335 -45.65 12.88 -28.80
N MET A 336 -46.87 13.12 -28.40
CA MET A 336 -47.45 12.84 -27.10
C MET A 336 -47.49 11.35 -26.80
N HIS A 337 -47.14 10.96 -25.56
CA HIS A 337 -47.97 10.01 -24.79
C HIS A 337 -47.63 10.06 -23.27
N PRO A 338 -48.65 9.96 -22.39
CA PRO A 338 -48.54 10.13 -20.94
C PRO A 338 -48.42 8.78 -20.20
N GLY A 339 -47.72 8.80 -19.08
CA GLY A 339 -47.97 7.85 -17.99
C GLY A 339 -46.90 6.85 -17.71
N ALA A 340 -46.11 7.09 -16.69
CA ALA A 340 -45.62 6.03 -15.81
C ALA A 340 -45.19 6.61 -14.44
N GLU A 341 -45.74 6.02 -13.44
CA GLU A 341 -45.69 6.33 -12.01
C GLU A 341 -44.31 6.37 -11.40
N ARG A 342 -44.12 7.30 -10.51
CA ARG A 342 -42.98 7.35 -9.55
C ARG A 342 -43.14 6.23 -8.51
N VAL A 343 -42.15 5.37 -8.43
CA VAL A 343 -41.96 4.50 -7.27
C VAL A 343 -40.86 5.11 -6.38
N GLN A 344 -41.27 5.58 -5.20
CA GLN A 344 -40.39 5.92 -4.10
C GLN A 344 -39.91 4.61 -3.42
N CYS A 345 -38.62 4.39 -3.31
CA CYS A 345 -38.07 3.44 -2.36
C CYS A 345 -37.56 4.22 -1.15
N ALA A 346 -38.24 3.99 -0.01
CA ALA A 346 -37.79 4.42 1.31
C ALA A 346 -36.77 3.43 1.84
N SER A 347 -35.73 3.99 2.46
CA SER A 347 -34.71 3.29 3.24
C SER A 347 -35.24 2.93 4.62
N GLN A 348 -34.97 1.71 5.03
CA GLN A 348 -34.73 1.31 6.43
C GLN A 348 -33.44 0.52 6.51
#